data_e150ae80c4128ce6d2aef388d00fcdd3
#
_entry.id   e150ae80c4128ce6d2aef388d00fcdd3
#
_cell.length_a   1.000
_cell.length_b   1.000
_cell.length_c   1.000
_cell.angle_alpha   90.00
_cell.angle_beta   90.00
_cell.angle_gamma   90.00
#
_symmetry.space_group_name_H-M   'P 1'
#
loop_
_entity.id
_entity.type
_entity.pdbx_description
1 polymer ?
#
loop_
_entity_poly.entity_id
_entity_poly.type
_entity_poly.pdbx_seq_one_letter_code
_entity_poly.pdbx_strand_id
1 'polypeptide(L)'
;MKKLKAEAALKGPVETRRAGTDRSLRELEAATHRLVVRRLRDMLPGRIVTKRLILRAPIRGDVPELLRLADNQAIAKWLARLPSPYTRADAVGFVEILAQRPDERPYAITLGDRLIGVVGFSFAEGKVPELGYWLGEPYWGKGYMTEAVKALVEAAHKTGQFEIIHAQVLADNQASTQVLEKAGFKHRRKAKGEIGNSAGKPINVLELKRPRWM
;
A
#
# COMPACT_ATOMS: atom_id res chain seq x y z
N MET A 1 66.94 -23.31 -16.21
CA MET A 1 66.13 -22.08 -16.14
C MET A 1 65.30 -21.96 -17.40
N LYS A 2 64.06 -22.42 -17.42
CA LYS A 2 63.00 -22.15 -18.43
C LYS A 2 61.80 -23.09 -18.11
N LYS A 3 61.02 -22.70 -17.10
CA LYS A 3 59.64 -23.21 -16.87
C LYS A 3 58.98 -22.27 -15.88
N LEU A 4 58.41 -21.17 -16.34
CA LEU A 4 57.50 -20.28 -15.56
C LEU A 4 57.04 -19.17 -16.51
N LYS A 5 56.13 -19.49 -17.45
CA LYS A 5 55.27 -18.52 -18.18
C LYS A 5 54.27 -19.29 -19.01
N ALA A 6 53.22 -19.79 -18.39
CA ALA A 6 52.01 -20.23 -19.11
C ALA A 6 50.86 -20.54 -18.11
N GLU A 7 50.49 -19.56 -17.28
CA GLU A 7 49.31 -19.69 -16.43
C GLU A 7 48.68 -18.31 -16.14
N ALA A 8 48.46 -17.52 -17.17
CA ALA A 8 47.77 -16.24 -17.03
C ALA A 8 47.00 -15.88 -18.31
N ALA A 9 46.17 -16.75 -18.82
CA ALA A 9 45.30 -16.43 -19.94
C ALA A 9 44.07 -17.35 -20.06
N LEU A 10 43.29 -17.48 -19.01
CA LEU A 10 41.95 -18.15 -19.07
C LEU A 10 41.02 -17.67 -17.94
N LYS A 11 40.97 -16.37 -17.69
CA LYS A 11 39.95 -15.77 -16.88
C LYS A 11 39.37 -14.53 -17.56
N GLY A 12 38.30 -14.73 -18.32
CA GLY A 12 37.49 -13.64 -18.81
C GLY A 12 36.95 -13.83 -20.20
N PRO A 13 35.85 -14.48 -20.42
CA PRO A 13 34.57 -13.86 -20.84
C PRO A 13 33.30 -14.50 -20.25
N VAL A 14 33.40 -15.46 -19.32
CA VAL A 14 32.26 -16.19 -18.81
C VAL A 14 31.57 -15.42 -17.64
N GLU A 15 32.34 -14.75 -16.79
CA GLU A 15 31.77 -13.97 -15.67
C GLU A 15 31.04 -12.71 -16.13
N THR A 16 31.55 -12.02 -17.13
CA THR A 16 30.89 -10.81 -17.69
C THR A 16 29.61 -11.13 -18.43
N ARG A 17 29.48 -12.30 -19.07
CA ARG A 17 28.23 -12.76 -19.69
C ARG A 17 27.17 -13.15 -18.67
N ARG A 18 27.55 -13.81 -17.56
CA ARG A 18 26.60 -14.17 -16.47
C ARG A 18 26.05 -12.94 -15.76
N ALA A 19 26.88 -11.95 -15.47
CA ALA A 19 26.46 -10.70 -14.86
C ALA A 19 25.53 -9.87 -15.76
N GLY A 20 25.79 -9.83 -17.08
CA GLY A 20 24.93 -9.16 -18.06
C GLY A 20 23.55 -9.83 -18.21
N THR A 21 23.51 -11.18 -18.26
CA THR A 21 22.26 -11.94 -18.33
C THR A 21 21.41 -11.80 -17.06
N ASP A 22 22.03 -11.80 -15.87
CA ASP A 22 21.34 -11.62 -14.60
C ASP A 22 20.74 -10.21 -14.48
N ARG A 23 21.45 -9.19 -14.94
CA ARG A 23 20.95 -7.82 -15.00
C ARG A 23 19.76 -7.68 -15.94
N SER A 24 19.85 -8.25 -17.14
CA SER A 24 18.75 -8.19 -18.13
C SER A 24 17.51 -8.95 -17.66
N LEU A 25 17.66 -10.07 -16.97
CA LEU A 25 16.55 -10.82 -16.36
C LEU A 25 15.85 -9.99 -15.26
N ARG A 26 16.61 -9.39 -14.36
CA ARG A 26 16.05 -8.51 -13.31
C ARG A 26 15.32 -7.30 -13.88
N GLU A 27 15.86 -6.69 -14.94
CA GLU A 27 15.21 -5.57 -15.63
C GLU A 27 13.89 -6.00 -16.29
N LEU A 28 13.84 -7.20 -16.89
CA LEU A 28 12.64 -7.78 -17.49
C LEU A 28 11.59 -8.13 -16.42
N GLU A 29 12.01 -8.76 -15.31
CA GLU A 29 11.14 -9.06 -14.16
C GLU A 29 10.54 -7.79 -13.58
N ALA A 30 11.35 -6.76 -13.36
CA ALA A 30 10.89 -5.46 -12.86
C ALA A 30 9.93 -4.77 -13.85
N ALA A 31 10.19 -4.87 -15.17
CA ALA A 31 9.28 -4.33 -16.17
C ALA A 31 7.94 -5.07 -16.21
N THR A 32 7.98 -6.41 -16.15
CA THR A 32 6.78 -7.25 -16.08
C THR A 32 5.97 -6.95 -14.83
N HIS A 33 6.65 -6.84 -13.69
CA HIS A 33 6.01 -6.46 -12.43
C HIS A 33 5.28 -5.12 -12.53
N ARG A 34 5.95 -4.09 -13.08
CA ARG A 34 5.32 -2.76 -13.29
C ARG A 34 4.06 -2.83 -14.13
N LEU A 35 4.03 -3.66 -15.18
CA LEU A 35 2.85 -3.86 -16.02
C LEU A 35 1.71 -4.54 -15.24
N VAL A 36 2.02 -5.58 -14.46
CA VAL A 36 1.03 -6.29 -13.62
C VAL A 36 0.43 -5.33 -12.59
N VAL A 37 1.27 -4.60 -11.87
CA VAL A 37 0.84 -3.63 -10.85
C VAL A 37 -0.06 -2.55 -11.47
N ARG A 38 0.36 -1.98 -12.61
CA ARG A 38 -0.45 -0.99 -13.32
C ARG A 38 -1.80 -1.56 -13.72
N ARG A 39 -1.84 -2.79 -14.24
CA ARG A 39 -3.09 -3.46 -14.59
C ARG A 39 -4.00 -3.65 -13.37
N LEU A 40 -3.47 -4.15 -12.25
CA LEU A 40 -4.24 -4.31 -11.01
C LEU A 40 -4.83 -2.98 -10.53
N ARG A 41 -4.01 -1.93 -10.52
CA ARG A 41 -4.43 -0.57 -10.16
C ARG A 41 -5.55 -0.05 -11.06
N ASP A 42 -5.42 -0.22 -12.37
CA ASP A 42 -6.33 0.34 -13.37
C ASP A 42 -7.65 -0.45 -13.46
N MET A 43 -7.70 -1.70 -12.99
CA MET A 43 -8.92 -2.48 -12.86
C MET A 43 -9.82 -2.04 -11.70
N LEU A 44 -9.27 -1.35 -10.71
CA LEU A 44 -10.05 -0.81 -9.61
C LEU A 44 -10.87 0.39 -10.08
N PRO A 45 -12.17 0.50 -9.68
CA PRO A 45 -13.03 1.58 -10.13
C PRO A 45 -12.49 2.95 -9.70
N GLY A 46 -12.70 3.97 -10.52
CA GLY A 46 -12.32 5.35 -10.23
C GLY A 46 -13.11 5.96 -9.07
N ARG A 47 -14.34 5.44 -8.84
CA ARG A 47 -15.26 5.89 -7.80
C ARG A 47 -16.05 4.71 -7.24
N ILE A 48 -16.19 4.66 -5.90
CA ILE A 48 -17.01 3.68 -5.20
C ILE A 48 -18.01 4.46 -4.33
N VAL A 49 -19.30 4.18 -4.50
CA VAL A 49 -20.36 4.80 -3.70
C VAL A 49 -20.88 3.78 -2.71
N THR A 50 -20.98 4.19 -1.45
CA THR A 50 -21.55 3.38 -0.37
C THR A 50 -22.82 4.02 0.17
N LYS A 51 -23.37 3.50 1.25
CA LYS A 51 -24.54 4.09 1.90
C LYS A 51 -24.33 5.55 2.37
N ARG A 52 -23.13 5.86 2.88
CA ARG A 52 -22.82 7.15 3.50
C ARG A 52 -21.62 7.87 2.87
N LEU A 53 -20.78 7.13 2.13
CA LEU A 53 -19.47 7.59 1.71
C LEU A 53 -19.32 7.53 0.19
N ILE A 54 -18.41 8.35 -0.31
CA ILE A 54 -17.84 8.22 -1.64
C ILE A 54 -16.35 8.04 -1.51
N LEU A 55 -15.83 6.99 -2.15
CA LEU A 55 -14.40 6.77 -2.31
C LEU A 55 -14.03 7.20 -3.73
N ARG A 56 -13.12 8.14 -3.87
CA ARG A 56 -12.68 8.70 -5.16
C ARG A 56 -11.19 9.02 -5.15
N ALA A 57 -10.61 9.28 -6.31
CA ALA A 57 -9.23 9.77 -6.35
C ALA A 57 -9.10 11.07 -5.53
N PRO A 58 -8.00 11.23 -4.77
CA PRO A 58 -7.68 12.50 -4.11
C PRO A 58 -7.48 13.61 -5.16
N ILE A 59 -7.94 14.83 -4.83
CA ILE A 59 -7.82 16.01 -5.69
C ILE A 59 -7.21 17.18 -4.91
N ARG A 60 -6.73 18.21 -5.61
CA ARG A 60 -6.16 19.42 -4.97
C ARG A 60 -7.11 20.08 -3.96
N GLY A 61 -8.43 20.00 -4.20
CA GLY A 61 -9.44 20.49 -3.27
C GLY A 61 -9.45 19.80 -1.91
N ASP A 62 -8.83 18.60 -1.80
CA ASP A 62 -8.74 17.87 -0.54
C ASP A 62 -7.58 18.34 0.36
N VAL A 63 -6.63 19.13 -0.17
CA VAL A 63 -5.42 19.58 0.56
C VAL A 63 -5.75 20.26 1.90
N PRO A 64 -6.74 21.17 2.02
CA PRO A 64 -7.07 21.79 3.30
C PRO A 64 -7.53 20.76 4.35
N GLU A 65 -8.37 19.81 3.97
CA GLU A 65 -8.87 18.78 4.89
C GLU A 65 -7.79 17.72 5.21
N LEU A 66 -6.93 17.35 4.24
CA LEU A 66 -5.77 16.50 4.49
C LEU A 66 -4.87 17.12 5.55
N LEU A 67 -4.49 18.40 5.39
CA LEU A 67 -3.66 19.12 6.35
C LEU A 67 -4.32 19.16 7.73
N ARG A 68 -5.58 19.56 7.80
CA ARG A 68 -6.31 19.69 9.07
C ARG A 68 -6.46 18.36 9.83
N LEU A 69 -6.65 17.25 9.11
CA LEU A 69 -6.93 15.95 9.73
C LEU A 69 -5.68 15.11 9.96
N ALA A 70 -4.71 15.15 9.04
CA ALA A 70 -3.52 14.29 9.11
C ALA A 70 -2.45 14.85 10.05
N ASP A 71 -2.41 16.17 10.30
CA ASP A 71 -1.54 16.77 11.32
C ASP A 71 -2.10 16.50 12.72
N ASN A 72 -2.07 15.23 13.11
CA ASN A 72 -2.60 14.72 14.36
C ASN A 72 -1.76 13.54 14.86
N GLN A 73 -1.10 13.73 16.00
CA GLN A 73 -0.26 12.69 16.62
C GLN A 73 -1.04 11.43 17.01
N ALA A 74 -2.34 11.56 17.36
CA ALA A 74 -3.18 10.40 17.66
C ALA A 74 -3.35 9.49 16.42
N ILE A 75 -3.22 10.05 15.20
CA ILE A 75 -3.23 9.32 13.94
C ILE A 75 -1.81 8.89 13.56
N ALA A 76 -0.84 9.83 13.55
CA ALA A 76 0.51 9.61 13.04
C ALA A 76 1.24 8.47 13.75
N LYS A 77 1.04 8.31 15.07
CA LYS A 77 1.65 7.22 15.86
C LYS A 77 1.33 5.81 15.37
N TRP A 78 0.22 5.65 14.62
CA TRP A 78 -0.24 4.36 14.11
C TRP A 78 0.14 4.09 12.65
N LEU A 79 0.65 5.10 11.94
CA LEU A 79 0.92 5.03 10.50
C LEU A 79 2.43 5.04 10.23
N ALA A 80 2.89 4.05 9.45
CA ALA A 80 4.30 3.93 9.13
C ALA A 80 4.84 5.10 8.29
N ARG A 81 4.02 5.66 7.39
CA ARG A 81 4.48 6.62 6.36
C ARG A 81 3.92 8.04 6.51
N LEU A 82 3.14 8.32 7.56
CA LEU A 82 2.59 9.66 7.76
C LEU A 82 3.63 10.53 8.48
N PRO A 83 4.10 11.64 7.90
CA PRO A 83 4.97 12.59 8.59
C PRO A 83 4.29 13.20 9.82
N SER A 84 5.09 13.60 10.80
CA SER A 84 4.61 14.38 11.94
C SER A 84 5.71 15.35 12.36
N PRO A 85 5.51 16.66 12.21
CA PRO A 85 4.27 17.33 11.78
C PRO A 85 3.93 17.05 10.30
N TYR A 86 2.64 17.11 9.97
CA TYR A 86 2.14 16.97 8.60
C TYR A 86 1.92 18.34 8.01
N THR A 87 2.63 18.64 6.93
CA THR A 87 2.65 19.99 6.34
C THR A 87 1.77 20.11 5.09
N ARG A 88 1.55 21.36 4.63
CA ARG A 88 0.87 21.59 3.35
C ARG A 88 1.63 20.96 2.17
N ALA A 89 2.98 20.96 2.22
CA ALA A 89 3.80 20.34 1.19
C ALA A 89 3.56 18.82 1.14
N ASP A 90 3.41 18.15 2.30
CA ASP A 90 3.08 16.72 2.37
C ASP A 90 1.71 16.44 1.78
N ALA A 91 0.70 17.27 2.08
CA ALA A 91 -0.64 17.13 1.53
C ALA A 91 -0.67 17.31 0.00
N VAL A 92 0.06 18.27 -0.54
CA VAL A 92 0.21 18.48 -1.99
C VAL A 92 0.98 17.31 -2.60
N GLY A 93 2.09 16.88 -2.00
CA GLY A 93 2.87 15.73 -2.43
C GLY A 93 2.07 14.43 -2.44
N PHE A 94 1.19 14.24 -1.46
CA PHE A 94 0.27 13.10 -1.45
C PHE A 94 -0.66 13.12 -2.67
N VAL A 95 -1.29 14.23 -2.99
CA VAL A 95 -2.27 14.33 -4.09
C VAL A 95 -1.59 14.28 -5.46
N GLU A 96 -0.48 15.00 -5.64
CA GLU A 96 0.12 15.22 -6.95
C GLU A 96 1.21 14.20 -7.31
N ILE A 97 1.85 13.59 -6.31
CA ILE A 97 2.95 12.66 -6.53
C ILE A 97 2.54 11.25 -6.11
N LEU A 98 2.24 11.04 -4.81
CA LEU A 98 2.01 9.70 -4.28
C LEU A 98 0.77 9.06 -4.89
N ALA A 99 -0.35 9.77 -4.96
CA ALA A 99 -1.59 9.25 -5.52
C ALA A 99 -1.52 8.96 -7.03
N GLN A 100 -0.51 9.50 -7.73
CA GLN A 100 -0.28 9.26 -9.15
C GLN A 100 0.69 8.12 -9.44
N ARG A 101 1.38 7.60 -8.43
CA ARG A 101 2.33 6.50 -8.60
C ARG A 101 1.61 5.24 -9.11
N PRO A 102 2.28 4.46 -10.00
CA PRO A 102 1.69 3.22 -10.53
C PRO A 102 1.50 2.14 -9.46
N ASP A 103 2.32 2.16 -8.42
CA ASP A 103 2.33 1.21 -7.30
C ASP A 103 1.45 1.64 -6.11
N GLU A 104 0.63 2.68 -6.29
CA GLU A 104 -0.31 3.17 -5.27
C GLU A 104 -1.71 3.40 -5.86
N ARG A 105 -2.74 3.07 -5.10
CA ARG A 105 -4.14 3.35 -5.44
C ARG A 105 -4.89 3.87 -4.22
N PRO A 106 -4.64 5.11 -3.80
CA PRO A 106 -5.37 5.73 -2.71
C PRO A 106 -6.74 6.24 -3.18
N TYR A 107 -7.69 6.21 -2.25
CA TYR A 107 -8.99 6.84 -2.36
C TYR A 107 -9.17 7.82 -1.19
N ALA A 108 -9.54 9.04 -1.49
CA ALA A 108 -10.14 9.94 -0.54
C ALA A 108 -11.51 9.37 -0.10
N ILE A 109 -11.71 9.22 1.19
CA ILE A 109 -13.01 8.88 1.78
C ILE A 109 -13.74 10.20 2.01
N THR A 110 -14.88 10.41 1.36
CA THR A 110 -15.67 11.63 1.55
C THR A 110 -17.02 11.34 2.19
N LEU A 111 -17.44 12.24 3.06
CA LEU A 111 -18.79 12.33 3.65
C LEU A 111 -19.43 13.62 3.13
N GLY A 112 -20.41 13.49 2.21
CA GLY A 112 -20.76 14.58 1.33
C GLY A 112 -19.55 14.97 0.49
N ASP A 113 -19.24 16.26 0.44
CA ASP A 113 -18.11 16.79 -0.35
C ASP A 113 -16.79 16.86 0.45
N ARG A 114 -16.82 16.60 1.75
CA ARG A 114 -15.66 16.72 2.63
C ARG A 114 -14.87 15.45 2.74
N LEU A 115 -13.55 15.53 2.52
CA LEU A 115 -12.64 14.44 2.86
C LEU A 115 -12.62 14.21 4.37
N ILE A 116 -12.76 12.95 4.79
CA ILE A 116 -12.71 12.52 6.19
C ILE A 116 -11.56 11.55 6.48
N GLY A 117 -10.89 11.03 5.46
CA GLY A 117 -9.80 10.07 5.58
C GLY A 117 -9.36 9.53 4.23
N VAL A 118 -8.49 8.54 4.26
CA VAL A 118 -7.94 7.87 3.07
C VAL A 118 -7.95 6.37 3.28
N VAL A 119 -8.26 5.60 2.23
CA VAL A 119 -8.11 4.15 2.16
C VAL A 119 -7.51 3.80 0.79
N GLY A 120 -6.68 2.77 0.70
CA GLY A 120 -6.12 2.40 -0.60
C GLY A 120 -5.29 1.15 -0.58
N PHE A 121 -4.74 0.82 -1.73
CA PHE A 121 -3.79 -0.27 -1.90
C PHE A 121 -2.41 0.26 -2.25
N SER A 122 -1.38 -0.41 -1.73
CA SER A 122 -0.01 -0.35 -2.21
C SER A 122 0.39 -1.69 -2.81
N PHE A 123 1.24 -1.64 -3.84
CA PHE A 123 1.65 -2.79 -4.64
C PHE A 123 3.18 -2.87 -4.68
N ALA A 124 3.79 -3.54 -3.71
CA ALA A 124 5.24 -3.74 -3.69
C ALA A 124 5.63 -4.97 -4.53
N GLU A 125 6.84 -4.93 -5.11
CA GLU A 125 7.37 -6.01 -5.94
C GLU A 125 7.41 -7.34 -5.20
N GLY A 126 6.89 -8.39 -5.82
CA GLY A 126 6.83 -9.75 -5.24
C GLY A 126 5.94 -9.88 -4.01
N LYS A 127 5.15 -8.84 -3.66
CA LYS A 127 4.26 -8.88 -2.50
C LYS A 127 2.78 -8.88 -2.92
N VAL A 128 1.97 -9.43 -2.04
CA VAL A 128 0.50 -9.36 -2.12
C VAL A 128 0.06 -7.90 -1.94
N PRO A 129 -0.98 -7.42 -2.65
CA PRO A 129 -1.52 -6.08 -2.44
C PRO A 129 -1.81 -5.80 -0.97
N GLU A 130 -1.34 -4.66 -0.48
CA GLU A 130 -1.49 -4.27 0.92
C GLU A 130 -2.51 -3.14 1.06
N LEU A 131 -3.53 -3.36 1.88
CA LEU A 131 -4.52 -2.38 2.25
C LEU A 131 -3.97 -1.47 3.35
N GLY A 132 -4.03 -0.16 3.12
CA GLY A 132 -3.72 0.87 4.11
C GLY A 132 -4.83 1.90 4.24
N TYR A 133 -4.99 2.50 5.43
CA TYR A 133 -5.99 3.54 5.65
C TYR A 133 -5.70 4.39 6.89
N TRP A 134 -6.32 5.55 6.92
CA TRP A 134 -6.48 6.38 8.12
C TRP A 134 -7.78 7.18 8.05
N LEU A 135 -8.29 7.58 9.21
CA LEU A 135 -9.51 8.37 9.35
C LEU A 135 -9.25 9.52 10.31
N GLY A 136 -9.76 10.70 10.00
CA GLY A 136 -9.72 11.84 10.88
C GLY A 136 -10.38 11.55 12.22
N GLU A 137 -9.76 11.97 13.32
CA GLU A 137 -10.20 11.68 14.69
C GLU A 137 -11.68 12.04 14.97
N PRO A 138 -12.22 13.18 14.47
CA PRO A 138 -13.65 13.53 14.68
C PRO A 138 -14.65 12.52 14.08
N TYR A 139 -14.16 11.62 13.22
CA TYR A 139 -14.98 10.64 12.51
C TYR A 139 -14.85 9.21 13.06
N TRP A 140 -14.00 8.99 14.10
CA TRP A 140 -13.83 7.69 14.74
C TRP A 140 -15.10 7.19 15.43
N GLY A 141 -15.20 5.88 15.65
CA GLY A 141 -16.30 5.25 16.36
C GLY A 141 -17.62 5.17 15.59
N LYS A 142 -17.76 5.81 14.42
CA LYS A 142 -19.01 5.90 13.64
C LYS A 142 -19.15 4.84 12.56
N GLY A 143 -18.19 3.91 12.45
CA GLY A 143 -18.21 2.82 11.47
C GLY A 143 -17.81 3.21 10.04
N TYR A 144 -17.41 4.45 9.78
CA TYR A 144 -17.06 4.91 8.45
C TYR A 144 -15.87 4.14 7.85
N MET A 145 -14.80 3.89 8.62
CA MET A 145 -13.67 3.14 8.10
C MET A 145 -14.03 1.70 7.75
N THR A 146 -14.83 1.02 8.58
CA THR A 146 -15.31 -0.33 8.27
C THR A 146 -16.14 -0.36 6.98
N GLU A 147 -16.98 0.65 6.75
CA GLU A 147 -17.78 0.79 5.53
C GLU A 147 -16.88 1.00 4.31
N ALA A 148 -15.90 1.90 4.41
CA ALA A 148 -14.95 2.18 3.33
C ALA A 148 -14.09 0.96 2.97
N VAL A 149 -13.53 0.27 3.98
CA VAL A 149 -12.71 -0.94 3.77
C VAL A 149 -13.53 -2.03 3.10
N LYS A 150 -14.73 -2.34 3.61
CA LYS A 150 -15.63 -3.34 3.00
C LYS A 150 -15.92 -3.04 1.54
N ALA A 151 -16.27 -1.80 1.23
CA ALA A 151 -16.59 -1.40 -0.14
C ALA A 151 -15.38 -1.52 -1.08
N LEU A 152 -14.19 -1.13 -0.61
CA LEU A 152 -12.97 -1.22 -1.42
C LEU A 152 -12.54 -2.66 -1.67
N VAL A 153 -12.54 -3.52 -0.65
CA VAL A 153 -12.14 -4.93 -0.82
C VAL A 153 -13.17 -5.71 -1.66
N GLU A 154 -14.46 -5.41 -1.55
CA GLU A 154 -15.49 -5.97 -2.41
C GLU A 154 -15.26 -5.58 -3.88
N ALA A 155 -14.99 -4.29 -4.14
CA ALA A 155 -14.66 -3.81 -5.48
C ALA A 155 -13.40 -4.48 -6.03
N ALA A 156 -12.37 -4.68 -5.20
CA ALA A 156 -11.15 -5.39 -5.59
C ALA A 156 -11.43 -6.86 -5.93
N HIS A 157 -12.19 -7.59 -5.13
CA HIS A 157 -12.54 -8.98 -5.38
C HIS A 157 -13.39 -9.16 -6.65
N LYS A 158 -14.29 -8.22 -6.96
CA LYS A 158 -15.10 -8.23 -8.19
C LYS A 158 -14.26 -8.14 -9.47
N THR A 159 -13.04 -7.64 -9.40
CA THR A 159 -12.12 -7.65 -10.56
C THR A 159 -11.63 -9.04 -10.93
N GLY A 160 -11.75 -10.01 -10.03
CA GLY A 160 -11.22 -11.36 -10.18
C GLY A 160 -9.69 -11.49 -10.03
N GLN A 161 -8.97 -10.38 -9.79
CA GLN A 161 -7.51 -10.36 -9.76
C GLN A 161 -6.91 -10.31 -8.33
N PHE A 162 -7.71 -9.90 -7.35
CA PHE A 162 -7.29 -9.80 -5.96
C PHE A 162 -7.68 -11.06 -5.20
N GLU A 163 -6.90 -12.13 -5.35
CA GLU A 163 -7.13 -13.41 -4.64
C GLU A 163 -6.87 -13.28 -3.15
N ILE A 164 -5.83 -12.53 -2.81
CA ILE A 164 -5.39 -12.30 -1.43
C ILE A 164 -5.09 -10.81 -1.27
N ILE A 165 -5.50 -10.25 -0.14
CA ILE A 165 -5.19 -8.88 0.28
C ILE A 165 -4.58 -8.98 1.67
N HIS A 166 -3.46 -8.30 1.90
CA HIS A 166 -2.85 -8.15 3.22
C HIS A 166 -3.19 -6.79 3.83
N ALA A 167 -3.09 -6.71 5.15
CA ALA A 167 -3.05 -5.46 5.90
C ALA A 167 -2.09 -5.62 7.08
N GLN A 168 -1.31 -4.58 7.38
CA GLN A 168 -0.40 -4.56 8.52
C GLN A 168 -0.89 -3.53 9.54
N VAL A 169 -0.88 -3.90 10.81
CA VAL A 169 -1.32 -3.04 11.90
C VAL A 169 -0.38 -3.20 13.10
N LEU A 170 -0.02 -2.10 13.76
CA LEU A 170 0.71 -2.16 15.02
C LEU A 170 -0.08 -3.02 16.03
N ALA A 171 0.59 -3.92 16.74
CA ALA A 171 -0.05 -4.92 17.60
C ALA A 171 -0.99 -4.30 18.65
N ASP A 172 -0.68 -3.09 19.11
CA ASP A 172 -1.44 -2.36 20.11
C ASP A 172 -2.62 -1.56 19.50
N ASN A 173 -2.75 -1.48 18.17
CA ASN A 173 -3.81 -0.75 17.50
C ASN A 173 -5.08 -1.62 17.37
N GLN A 174 -5.76 -1.82 18.49
CA GLN A 174 -6.97 -2.63 18.54
C GLN A 174 -8.11 -2.07 17.67
N ALA A 175 -8.22 -0.75 17.56
CA ALA A 175 -9.26 -0.11 16.74
C ALA A 175 -9.10 -0.48 15.25
N SER A 176 -7.87 -0.43 14.73
CA SER A 176 -7.58 -0.83 13.34
C SER A 176 -7.79 -2.34 13.14
N THR A 177 -7.35 -3.18 14.11
CA THR A 177 -7.59 -4.63 14.09
C THR A 177 -9.08 -4.95 13.98
N GLN A 178 -9.93 -4.32 14.79
CA GLN A 178 -11.37 -4.51 14.74
C GLN A 178 -12.01 -4.09 13.41
N VAL A 179 -11.52 -3.03 12.78
CA VAL A 179 -11.98 -2.62 11.43
C VAL A 179 -11.71 -3.72 10.43
N LEU A 180 -10.49 -4.27 10.42
CA LEU A 180 -10.09 -5.33 9.51
C LEU A 180 -10.88 -6.63 9.75
N GLU A 181 -11.04 -7.05 11.00
CA GLU A 181 -11.82 -8.24 11.37
C GLU A 181 -13.29 -8.12 10.93
N LYS A 182 -13.92 -6.95 11.15
CA LYS A 182 -15.29 -6.66 10.68
C LYS A 182 -15.39 -6.64 9.15
N ALA A 183 -14.27 -6.41 8.45
CA ALA A 183 -14.19 -6.49 6.99
C ALA A 183 -13.84 -7.91 6.49
N GLY A 184 -13.67 -8.90 7.39
CA GLY A 184 -13.44 -10.29 7.07
C GLY A 184 -11.96 -10.72 7.04
N PHE A 185 -11.04 -9.83 7.36
CA PHE A 185 -9.62 -10.19 7.49
C PHE A 185 -9.42 -11.12 8.69
N LYS A 186 -8.48 -12.04 8.54
CA LYS A 186 -8.07 -12.97 9.59
C LYS A 186 -6.60 -12.79 9.92
N HIS A 187 -6.23 -12.99 11.17
CA HIS A 187 -4.83 -12.99 11.59
C HIS A 187 -4.06 -14.08 10.84
N ARG A 188 -2.93 -13.71 10.27
CA ARG A 188 -2.03 -14.62 9.57
C ARG A 188 -0.75 -14.89 10.37
N ARG A 189 -0.06 -13.84 10.80
CA ARG A 189 1.19 -13.92 11.56
C ARG A 189 1.48 -12.62 12.31
N LYS A 190 2.33 -12.73 13.33
CA LYS A 190 3.01 -11.59 13.93
C LYS A 190 4.32 -11.33 13.22
N ALA A 191 4.76 -10.08 13.16
CA ALA A 191 6.02 -9.67 12.54
C ALA A 191 6.57 -8.43 13.26
N LYS A 192 7.69 -7.91 12.77
CA LYS A 192 8.21 -6.57 13.12
C LYS A 192 8.00 -5.66 11.92
N GLY A 193 7.58 -4.42 12.18
CA GLY A 193 7.47 -3.39 11.16
C GLY A 193 8.85 -3.10 10.54
N GLU A 194 8.86 -2.86 9.23
CA GLU A 194 10.11 -2.68 8.48
C GLU A 194 10.41 -1.21 8.17
N ILE A 195 9.38 -0.33 8.17
CA ILE A 195 9.50 1.05 7.68
C ILE A 195 8.93 2.09 8.62
N GLY A 196 9.47 3.30 8.54
CA GLY A 196 8.94 4.51 9.18
C GLY A 196 8.64 4.34 10.66
N ASN A 197 7.53 4.88 11.12
CA ASN A 197 7.12 4.85 12.53
C ASN A 197 6.82 3.43 13.07
N SER A 198 6.68 2.43 12.21
CA SER A 198 6.48 1.03 12.61
C SER A 198 7.79 0.25 12.73
N ALA A 199 8.93 0.78 12.25
CA ALA A 199 10.20 0.07 12.22
C ALA A 199 10.57 -0.51 13.59
N GLY A 200 10.82 -1.83 13.62
CA GLY A 200 11.17 -2.58 14.83
C GLY A 200 10.01 -2.87 15.79
N LYS A 201 8.86 -2.24 15.64
CA LYS A 201 7.70 -2.44 16.52
C LYS A 201 6.94 -3.73 16.15
N PRO A 202 6.28 -4.39 17.13
CA PRO A 202 5.41 -5.53 16.85
C PRO A 202 4.23 -5.13 15.96
N ILE A 203 4.00 -5.91 14.91
CA ILE A 203 2.85 -5.78 14.02
C ILE A 203 2.10 -7.10 13.88
N ASN A 204 0.80 -7.00 13.65
CA ASN A 204 -0.03 -8.10 13.17
C ASN A 204 -0.18 -7.97 11.66
N VAL A 205 0.05 -9.05 10.94
CA VAL A 205 -0.28 -9.19 9.51
C VAL A 205 -1.61 -9.91 9.43
N LEU A 206 -2.60 -9.26 8.83
CA LEU A 206 -3.90 -9.84 8.57
C LEU A 206 -4.06 -10.10 7.07
N GLU A 207 -4.89 -11.08 6.74
CA GLU A 207 -5.12 -11.55 5.37
C GLU A 207 -6.62 -11.64 5.10
N LEU A 208 -7.03 -11.18 3.93
CA LEU A 208 -8.36 -11.42 3.36
C LEU A 208 -8.22 -12.23 2.08
N LYS A 209 -8.92 -13.35 1.99
CA LYS A 209 -9.01 -14.19 0.78
C LYS A 209 -10.32 -13.90 0.05
N ARG A 210 -10.26 -13.90 -1.28
CA ARG A 210 -11.46 -13.80 -2.09
C ARG A 210 -12.40 -14.97 -1.79
N PRO A 211 -13.68 -14.74 -1.55
CA PRO A 211 -14.66 -15.79 -1.40
C PRO A 211 -14.76 -16.63 -2.68
N ARG A 212 -14.87 -17.97 -2.55
CA ARG A 212 -14.92 -18.89 -3.70
C ARG A 212 -16.15 -18.73 -4.61
N TRP A 213 -17.19 -18.05 -4.12
CA TRP A 213 -18.45 -17.80 -4.83
C TRP A 213 -18.46 -16.46 -5.61
N MET A 214 -17.41 -15.68 -5.56
CA MET A 214 -17.20 -14.46 -6.36
C MET A 214 -16.36 -14.78 -7.62
#